data_09979c2593d01f1048f7ea57e1dc76fe
#
_entry.id   09979c2593d01f1048f7ea57e1dc76fe
#
_cell.length_a   1.000
_cell.length_b   1.000
_cell.length_c   1.000
_cell.angle_alpha   90.00
_cell.angle_beta   90.00
_cell.angle_gamma   90.00
#
_symmetry.space_group_name_H-M   'P 1'
#
loop_
_entity.id
_entity.type
_entity.pdbx_description
1 polymer ?
#
loop_
_entity_poly.entity_id
_entity_poly.type
_entity_poly.pdbx_seq_one_letter_code
_entity_poly.pdbx_strand_id
1 'polypeptide(L)' 'MSGVKITQTRSVKGANPKQKATLTALGLGRIGRSVERKDSPQLQGQINVVSHLVEVDA' A
#
# COMPACT_ATOMS: atom_id res chain seq x y z
N MET A 1 17.77 1.39 -9.74
CA MET A 1 16.36 1.39 -9.97
C MET A 1 15.60 1.37 -8.70
N SER A 2 14.71 2.32 -8.53
CA SER A 2 14.09 2.55 -7.25
C SER A 2 12.61 2.19 -7.29
N GLY A 3 12.34 0.99 -7.69
CA GLY A 3 10.97 0.48 -7.68
C GLY A 3 10.66 -0.22 -6.37
N VAL A 4 9.43 -0.07 -5.92
CA VAL A 4 8.94 -0.72 -4.71
C VAL A 4 7.69 -1.50 -5.09
N LYS A 5 7.66 -2.77 -4.73
CA LYS A 5 6.48 -3.59 -4.95
C LYS A 5 5.69 -3.67 -3.65
N ILE A 6 4.43 -3.34 -3.73
CA ILE A 6 3.53 -3.32 -2.58
C ILE A 6 2.43 -4.34 -2.82
N THR A 7 2.28 -5.27 -1.90
CA THR A 7 1.24 -6.31 -2.00
C THR A 7 0.34 -6.20 -0.79
N GLN A 8 -0.95 -6.14 -1.03
CA GLN A 8 -1.91 -6.11 0.06
C GLN A 8 -2.09 -7.51 0.62
N THR A 9 -1.80 -7.67 1.90
CA THR A 9 -1.88 -8.96 2.57
C THR A 9 -3.09 -9.07 3.47
N ARG A 10 -3.73 -7.96 3.77
CA ARG A 10 -4.89 -7.95 4.65
C ARG A 10 -6.05 -7.20 4.01
N SER A 11 -7.26 -7.59 4.41
CA SER A 11 -8.48 -6.97 3.90
C SER A 11 -8.62 -5.53 4.39
N VAL A 12 -9.21 -4.68 3.54
CA VAL A 12 -9.55 -3.31 3.94
C VAL A 12 -10.73 -3.26 4.91
N LYS A 13 -11.33 -4.39 5.17
CA LYS A 13 -12.56 -4.46 5.95
C LYS A 13 -12.41 -3.84 7.34
N GLY A 14 -11.24 -3.98 7.94
CA GLY A 14 -10.99 -3.38 9.24
C GLY A 14 -10.25 -2.06 9.19
N ALA A 15 -10.01 -1.53 8.01
CA ALA A 15 -9.24 -0.32 7.85
C ALA A 15 -10.12 0.91 8.07
N ASN A 16 -9.51 1.99 8.62
CA ASN A 16 -10.23 3.25 8.75
C ASN A 16 -10.31 3.94 7.38
N PRO A 17 -11.15 5.00 7.26
CA PRO A 17 -11.32 5.68 5.97
C PRO A 17 -10.02 6.20 5.37
N LYS A 18 -9.11 6.68 6.20
CA LYS A 18 -7.83 7.17 5.73
C LYS A 18 -6.99 6.06 5.12
N GLN A 19 -6.97 4.91 5.76
CA GLN A 19 -6.23 3.76 5.26
C GLN A 19 -6.83 3.25 3.95
N LYS A 20 -8.16 3.20 3.87
CA LYS A 20 -8.83 2.80 2.64
C LYS A 20 -8.50 3.73 1.49
N ALA A 21 -8.53 5.03 1.75
CA ALA A 21 -8.21 6.02 0.74
C ALA A 21 -6.76 5.88 0.27
N THR A 22 -5.86 5.60 1.21
CA THR A 22 -4.45 5.41 0.87
C THR A 22 -4.26 4.17 0.00
N LEU A 23 -4.92 3.08 0.34
CA LEU A 23 -4.85 1.86 -0.48
C LEU A 23 -5.39 2.12 -1.88
N THR A 24 -6.48 2.85 -2.01
CA THR A 24 -7.05 3.20 -3.30
C THR A 24 -6.07 4.06 -4.10
N ALA A 25 -5.42 5.01 -3.44
CA ALA A 25 -4.45 5.86 -4.10
C ALA A 25 -3.24 5.07 -4.58
N LEU A 26 -2.89 4.00 -3.89
CA LEU A 26 -1.78 3.13 -4.29
C LEU A 26 -2.19 2.16 -5.40
N GLY A 27 -3.48 2.05 -5.68
CA GLY A 27 -3.98 1.09 -6.66
C GLY A 27 -4.29 -0.25 -6.05
N LEU A 28 -4.32 -0.34 -4.74
CA LEU A 28 -4.68 -1.56 -4.02
C LEU A 28 -6.15 -1.48 -3.63
N GLY A 29 -6.62 -2.45 -2.91
CA GLY A 29 -8.02 -2.49 -2.46
C GLY A 29 -8.51 -3.90 -2.27
N ARG A 30 -7.71 -4.88 -2.68
CA ARG A 30 -8.05 -6.29 -2.56
C ARG A 30 -6.86 -7.06 -2.02
N ILE A 31 -7.14 -8.08 -1.22
CA ILE A 31 -6.11 -8.99 -0.76
C ILE A 31 -5.47 -9.67 -1.98
N GLY A 32 -4.16 -9.77 -1.94
CA GLY A 32 -3.41 -10.42 -3.00
C GLY A 32 -3.04 -9.52 -4.16
N ARG A 33 -3.61 -8.32 -4.20
CA ARG A 33 -3.27 -7.38 -5.26
C ARG A 33 -1.92 -6.75 -4.99
N SER A 34 -1.10 -6.66 -6.02
CA SER A 34 0.21 -6.04 -5.89
C SER A 34 0.38 -4.97 -6.97
N VAL A 35 1.17 -3.96 -6.63
CA VAL A 35 1.48 -2.88 -7.54
C VAL A 35 2.93 -2.50 -7.35
N GLU A 36 3.53 -1.94 -8.41
CA GLU A 36 4.86 -1.38 -8.33
C GLU A 36 4.77 0.13 -8.40
N ARG A 37 5.48 0.79 -7.51
CA ARG A 37 5.52 2.24 -7.45
C ARG A 37 6.94 2.71 -7.36
N LYS A 38 7.17 3.91 -7.87
CA LYS A 38 8.48 4.52 -7.77
C LYS A 38 8.71 4.96 -6.32
N ASP A 39 9.88 4.64 -5.80
CA ASP A 39 10.23 5.01 -4.45
C ASP A 39 10.30 6.54 -4.33
N SER A 40 9.65 7.07 -3.30
CA SER A 40 9.65 8.51 -3.04
C SER A 40 9.25 8.75 -1.60
N PRO A 41 9.60 9.92 -1.03
CA PRO A 41 9.17 10.26 0.33
C PRO A 41 7.65 10.23 0.48
N GLN A 42 6.93 10.64 -0.53
CA GLN A 42 5.47 10.62 -0.52
C GLN A 42 4.94 9.19 -0.45
N LEU A 43 5.55 8.30 -1.22
CA LEU A 43 5.18 6.88 -1.20
C LEU A 43 5.44 6.27 0.16
N GLN A 44 6.58 6.60 0.77
CA GLN A 44 6.91 6.09 2.09
C GLN A 44 5.87 6.50 3.13
N GLY A 45 5.40 7.74 3.05
CA GLY A 45 4.33 8.19 3.94
C GLY A 45 3.05 7.42 3.76
N GLN A 46 2.69 7.14 2.51
CA GLN A 46 1.50 6.37 2.21
C GLN A 46 1.63 4.93 2.71
N ILE A 47 2.79 4.33 2.51
CA ILE A 47 3.05 2.96 2.98
C ILE A 47 2.95 2.90 4.49
N ASN A 48 3.49 3.88 5.19
CA ASN A 48 3.45 3.90 6.65
C ASN A 48 2.01 3.88 7.20
N VAL A 49 1.10 4.53 6.51
CA VAL A 49 -0.30 4.56 6.92
C VAL A 49 -0.93 3.18 6.88
N VAL A 50 -0.52 2.36 5.93
CA VAL A 50 -1.12 1.03 5.71
C VAL A 50 -0.12 -0.10 5.88
N SER A 51 0.99 0.15 6.56
CA SER A 51 2.07 -0.83 6.65
C SER A 51 1.62 -2.16 7.25
N HIS A 52 0.63 -2.13 8.12
CA HIS A 52 0.11 -3.35 8.73
C HIS A 52 -0.87 -4.11 7.81
N LEU A 53 -1.19 -3.52 6.68
CA LEU A 53 -2.13 -4.13 5.72
C LEU A 53 -1.43 -4.61 4.45
N VAL A 54 -0.19 -4.24 4.27
CA VAL A 54 0.54 -4.55 3.05
C VAL A 54 1.94 -5.05 3.38
N GLU A 55 2.55 -5.72 2.40
CA GLU A 55 3.96 -6.05 2.43
C GLU A 55 4.67 -5.26 1.35
N VAL A 56 5.84 -4.75 1.69
CA VAL A 56 6.64 -3.97 0.76
C VAL A 56 7.89 -4.76 0.41
N ASP A 57 8.12 -4.91 -0.87
CA ASP A 57 9.27 -5.62 -1.39
C ASP A 57 10.04 -4.66 -2.30
N ALA A 58 11.27 -4.41 -1.93
CA ALA A 58 12.10 -3.46 -2.67
C ALA A 58 12.95 -4.13 -3.73
#